data_2fa2c45bd200471a9912911d84ea40a9
#
_entry.id   2fa2c45bd200471a9912911d84ea40a9
#
_cell.length_a   1.000
_cell.length_b   1.000
_cell.length_c   1.000
_cell.angle_alpha   90.00
_cell.angle_beta   90.00
_cell.angle_gamma   90.00
#
_symmetry.space_group_name_H-M   'P 1'
#
loop_
_entity.id
_entity.type
_entity.pdbx_description
1 polymer ?
#
loop_
_entity_poly.entity_id
_entity_poly.type
_entity_poly.pdbx_seq_one_letter_code
_entity_poly.pdbx_strand_id
1 'polypeptide(L)'
;MAPALRATASWRGAYATDVAVRSHTLRVDEPVDLGGGDTGPMPTELFCAALASCFCLAVAHVARKRSLELPDLQVAVEAERAGRDLRYDRLTVTTAADIDPETLATLVDRAKAFCWVSNTLAAGTTVEYRTCTSRHEHPPE
;
A
#
# COMPACT_ATOMS: atom_id res chain seq x y z
N MET A 1 -1.05 -20.67 12.14
CA MET A 1 -1.17 -19.20 12.02
C MET A 1 -0.14 -18.70 11.02
N ALA A 2 -0.56 -17.83 10.12
CA ALA A 2 0.38 -17.15 9.23
C ALA A 2 1.33 -16.25 10.05
N PRO A 3 2.64 -16.18 9.69
CA PRO A 3 3.57 -15.30 10.37
C PRO A 3 3.18 -13.83 10.17
N ALA A 4 3.51 -12.98 11.16
CA ALA A 4 3.30 -11.56 11.06
C ALA A 4 4.18 -10.96 9.95
N LEU A 5 3.65 -9.98 9.22
CA LEU A 5 4.43 -9.19 8.28
C LEU A 5 5.28 -8.18 9.06
N ARG A 6 6.50 -7.94 8.58
CA ARG A 6 7.45 -7.02 9.23
C ARG A 6 8.08 -6.09 8.22
N ALA A 7 8.22 -4.85 8.62
CA ALA A 7 9.03 -3.84 7.92
C ALA A 7 9.78 -3.03 8.98
N THR A 8 11.02 -2.65 8.68
CA THR A 8 11.84 -1.84 9.59
C THR A 8 12.33 -0.61 8.84
N ALA A 9 12.04 0.57 9.35
CA ALA A 9 12.55 1.83 8.83
C ALA A 9 13.71 2.33 9.68
N SER A 10 14.83 2.64 9.01
CA SER A 10 16.01 3.23 9.64
C SER A 10 16.16 4.68 9.18
N TRP A 11 16.16 5.63 10.10
CA TRP A 11 16.32 7.04 9.78
C TRP A 11 17.71 7.34 9.22
N ARG A 12 17.77 8.15 8.16
CA ARG A 12 18.99 8.51 7.42
C ARG A 12 19.29 10.00 7.44
N GLY A 13 18.62 10.75 8.26
CA GLY A 13 18.75 12.22 8.36
C GLY A 13 17.61 12.94 7.64
N ALA A 14 17.38 14.18 8.01
CA ALA A 14 16.25 14.97 7.50
C ALA A 14 14.94 14.18 7.49
N TYR A 15 14.34 13.93 6.34
CA TYR A 15 13.10 13.15 6.18
C TYR A 15 13.32 11.84 5.45
N ALA A 16 14.58 11.40 5.31
CA ALA A 16 14.91 10.16 4.59
C ALA A 16 14.96 8.95 5.53
N THR A 17 14.42 7.82 5.06
CA THR A 17 14.53 6.50 5.70
C THR A 17 14.88 5.44 4.67
N ASP A 18 15.58 4.39 5.12
CA ASP A 18 15.67 3.13 4.38
C ASP A 18 14.75 2.12 5.04
N VAL A 19 13.82 1.57 4.26
CA VAL A 19 12.86 0.59 4.75
C VAL A 19 13.23 -0.80 4.26
N ALA A 20 13.51 -1.70 5.19
CA ALA A 20 13.82 -3.09 4.92
C ALA A 20 12.56 -3.95 5.07
N VAL A 21 12.27 -4.75 4.04
CA VAL A 21 11.22 -5.77 4.05
C VAL A 21 11.80 -7.05 3.47
N ARG A 22 11.98 -8.07 4.29
CA ARG A 22 12.72 -9.29 3.91
C ARG A 22 14.12 -8.93 3.32
N SER A 23 14.42 -9.32 2.10
CA SER A 23 15.67 -8.99 1.38
C SER A 23 15.59 -7.72 0.54
N HIS A 24 14.47 -6.99 0.58
CA HIS A 24 14.25 -5.77 -0.19
C HIS A 24 14.49 -4.53 0.65
N THR A 25 15.03 -3.48 0.03
CA THR A 25 15.20 -2.17 0.65
C THR A 25 14.59 -1.11 -0.24
N LEU A 26 13.82 -0.19 0.38
CA LEU A 26 13.22 0.96 -0.29
C LEU A 26 13.77 2.23 0.36
N ARG A 27 14.17 3.22 -0.47
CA ARG A 27 14.39 4.58 0.00
C ARG A 27 13.05 5.30 0.06
N VAL A 28 12.76 5.92 1.19
CA VAL A 28 11.57 6.74 1.43
C VAL A 28 12.02 8.13 1.85
N ASP A 29 11.44 9.17 1.27
CA ASP A 29 11.85 10.56 1.52
C ASP A 29 10.67 11.48 1.28
N GLU A 30 10.81 12.75 1.66
CA GLU A 30 9.88 13.81 1.28
C GLU A 30 10.41 14.56 0.06
N PRO A 31 9.54 15.18 -0.75
CA PRO A 31 9.99 16.08 -1.83
C PRO A 31 10.67 17.33 -1.28
N VAL A 32 11.41 18.00 -2.13
CA VAL A 32 12.24 19.16 -1.73
C VAL A 32 11.43 20.30 -1.11
N ASP A 33 10.25 20.57 -1.65
CA ASP A 33 9.34 21.60 -1.15
C ASP A 33 8.74 21.29 0.23
N LEU A 34 8.80 20.03 0.66
CA LEU A 34 8.42 19.61 2.01
C LEU A 34 9.63 19.37 2.94
N GLY A 35 10.83 19.75 2.51
CA GLY A 35 12.05 19.70 3.30
C GLY A 35 12.88 18.42 3.13
N GLY A 36 12.50 17.55 2.23
CA GLY A 36 13.24 16.33 1.90
C GLY A 36 14.27 16.53 0.78
N GLY A 37 14.87 15.44 0.35
CA GLY A 37 15.81 15.38 -0.77
C GLY A 37 15.24 14.77 -2.04
N ASP A 38 13.97 14.35 -2.04
CA ASP A 38 13.28 13.67 -3.14
C ASP A 38 14.06 12.44 -3.65
N THR A 39 14.64 11.69 -2.72
CA THR A 39 15.43 10.49 -3.03
C THR A 39 14.60 9.21 -3.09
N GLY A 40 13.32 9.30 -2.82
CA GLY A 40 12.35 8.21 -2.90
C GLY A 40 10.93 8.72 -2.71
N PRO A 41 9.91 7.85 -2.86
CA PRO A 41 8.52 8.23 -2.64
C PRO A 41 8.27 8.59 -1.17
N MET A 42 7.22 9.40 -0.95
CA MET A 42 6.73 9.71 0.40
C MET A 42 6.10 8.47 1.07
N PRO A 43 6.09 8.40 2.40
CA PRO A 43 5.35 7.35 3.12
C PRO A 43 3.88 7.26 2.72
N THR A 44 3.23 8.40 2.53
CA THR A 44 1.82 8.49 2.13
C THR A 44 1.59 8.05 0.68
N GLU A 45 2.55 8.26 -0.21
CA GLU A 45 2.53 7.70 -1.56
C GLU A 45 2.67 6.17 -1.53
N LEU A 46 3.53 5.63 -0.67
CA LEU A 46 3.65 4.18 -0.46
C LEU A 46 2.37 3.56 0.10
N PHE A 47 1.65 4.29 0.93
CA PHE A 47 0.33 3.89 1.42
C PHE A 47 -0.66 3.72 0.25
N CYS A 48 -0.72 4.68 -0.66
CA CYS A 48 -1.52 4.59 -1.89
C CYS A 48 -1.03 3.47 -2.80
N ALA A 49 0.29 3.33 -2.97
CA ALA A 49 0.90 2.29 -3.80
C ALA A 49 0.60 0.88 -3.26
N ALA A 50 0.59 0.70 -1.95
CA ALA A 50 0.22 -0.57 -1.32
C ALA A 50 -1.21 -0.98 -1.67
N LEU A 51 -2.16 -0.05 -1.57
CA LEU A 51 -3.55 -0.32 -1.95
C LEU A 51 -3.67 -0.58 -3.45
N ALA A 52 -3.03 0.23 -4.30
CA ALA A 52 -3.10 0.08 -5.75
C ALA A 52 -2.56 -1.28 -6.20
N SER A 53 -1.39 -1.68 -5.72
CA SER A 53 -0.77 -2.97 -6.08
C SER A 53 -1.57 -4.15 -5.54
N CYS A 54 -2.06 -4.06 -4.31
CA CYS A 54 -2.86 -5.13 -3.70
C CYS A 54 -4.18 -5.33 -4.45
N PHE A 55 -4.87 -4.25 -4.80
CA PHE A 55 -6.12 -4.35 -5.54
C PHE A 55 -5.90 -4.83 -6.98
N CYS A 56 -4.82 -4.39 -7.63
CA CYS A 56 -4.43 -4.88 -8.96
C CYS A 56 -4.24 -6.41 -8.95
N LEU A 57 -3.52 -6.93 -7.97
CA LEU A 57 -3.33 -8.38 -7.81
C LEU A 57 -4.64 -9.11 -7.48
N ALA A 58 -5.53 -8.48 -6.71
CA ALA A 58 -6.85 -9.05 -6.43
C ALA A 58 -7.71 -9.19 -7.69
N VAL A 59 -7.72 -8.17 -8.55
CA VAL A 59 -8.43 -8.22 -9.85
C VAL A 59 -7.82 -9.29 -10.75
N ALA A 60 -6.49 -9.33 -10.85
CA ALA A 60 -5.79 -10.36 -11.63
C ALA A 60 -6.08 -11.78 -11.13
N HIS A 61 -6.16 -11.95 -9.81
CA HIS A 61 -6.49 -13.23 -9.18
C HIS A 61 -7.90 -13.72 -9.58
N VAL A 62 -8.90 -12.84 -9.51
CA VAL A 62 -10.28 -13.18 -9.90
C VAL A 62 -10.37 -13.50 -11.38
N ALA A 63 -9.71 -12.73 -12.24
CA ALA A 63 -9.66 -12.98 -13.67
C ALA A 63 -9.02 -14.32 -14.00
N ARG A 64 -7.89 -14.64 -13.36
CA ARG A 64 -7.19 -15.92 -13.52
C ARG A 64 -8.08 -17.10 -13.17
N LYS A 65 -8.84 -17.02 -12.09
CA LYS A 65 -9.79 -18.08 -11.71
C LYS A 65 -10.91 -18.30 -12.72
N ARG A 66 -11.20 -17.31 -13.55
CA ARG A 66 -12.19 -17.36 -14.62
C ARG A 66 -11.59 -17.59 -16.00
N SER A 67 -10.28 -17.83 -16.06
CA SER A 67 -9.54 -17.97 -17.33
C SER A 67 -9.72 -16.76 -18.25
N LEU A 68 -9.81 -15.56 -17.68
CA LEU A 68 -9.89 -14.28 -18.39
C LEU A 68 -8.52 -13.61 -18.42
N GLU A 69 -8.16 -13.07 -19.59
CA GLU A 69 -7.01 -12.20 -19.76
C GLU A 69 -7.38 -10.75 -19.48
N LEU A 70 -6.44 -9.98 -18.96
CA LEU A 70 -6.62 -8.57 -18.66
C LEU A 70 -5.51 -7.74 -19.31
N PRO A 71 -5.63 -7.50 -20.63
CA PRO A 71 -4.68 -6.61 -21.30
C PRO A 71 -4.66 -5.23 -20.65
N ASP A 72 -3.47 -4.68 -20.46
CA ASP A 72 -3.26 -3.32 -19.93
C ASP A 72 -3.96 -3.04 -18.59
N LEU A 73 -4.07 -4.05 -17.72
CA LEU A 73 -4.62 -3.86 -16.37
C LEU A 73 -3.79 -2.84 -15.58
N GLN A 74 -4.45 -1.79 -15.13
CA GLN A 74 -3.89 -0.76 -14.27
C GLN A 74 -4.85 -0.42 -13.14
N VAL A 75 -4.31 -0.14 -11.98
CA VAL A 75 -5.07 0.37 -10.83
C VAL A 75 -4.38 1.62 -10.30
N ALA A 76 -5.13 2.71 -10.25
CA ALA A 76 -4.71 3.96 -9.63
C ALA A 76 -5.45 4.18 -8.32
N VAL A 77 -4.77 4.78 -7.34
CA VAL A 77 -5.36 5.19 -6.07
C VAL A 77 -5.09 6.66 -5.83
N GLU A 78 -6.15 7.39 -5.53
CA GLU A 78 -6.10 8.78 -5.11
C GLU A 78 -6.56 8.88 -3.65
N ALA A 79 -5.83 9.67 -2.85
CA ALA A 79 -6.14 9.91 -1.45
C ALA A 79 -6.48 11.39 -1.23
N GLU A 80 -7.66 11.67 -0.69
CA GLU A 80 -8.14 13.01 -0.39
C GLU A 80 -8.01 13.30 1.12
N ARG A 81 -7.39 14.44 1.45
CA ARG A 81 -7.19 14.84 2.86
C ARG A 81 -8.49 15.21 3.54
N ALA A 82 -8.58 14.89 4.83
CA ALA A 82 -9.67 15.31 5.69
C ALA A 82 -9.42 16.73 6.22
N GLY A 83 -9.65 17.75 5.39
CA GLY A 83 -9.45 19.14 5.76
C GLY A 83 -8.04 19.42 6.29
N ARG A 84 -7.91 19.86 7.55
CA ARG A 84 -6.62 20.15 8.22
C ARG A 84 -6.09 18.95 9.04
N ASP A 85 -6.85 17.88 9.18
CA ASP A 85 -6.42 16.70 9.91
C ASP A 85 -5.27 15.98 9.20
N LEU A 86 -4.45 15.29 9.98
CA LEU A 86 -3.33 14.49 9.45
C LEU A 86 -3.82 13.09 9.07
N ARG A 87 -4.84 13.02 8.25
CA ARG A 87 -5.43 11.78 7.73
C ARG A 87 -6.08 12.01 6.38
N TYR A 88 -6.27 10.94 5.66
CA TYR A 88 -7.10 10.88 4.46
C TYR A 88 -8.48 10.33 4.82
N ASP A 89 -9.54 10.94 4.35
CA ASP A 89 -10.91 10.48 4.61
C ASP A 89 -11.55 9.78 3.40
N ARG A 90 -10.92 9.87 2.24
CA ARG A 90 -11.36 9.15 1.06
C ARG A 90 -10.17 8.60 0.28
N LEU A 91 -10.31 7.34 -0.12
CA LEU A 91 -9.41 6.67 -1.07
C LEU A 91 -10.27 6.23 -2.27
N THR A 92 -9.92 6.71 -3.46
CA THR A 92 -10.61 6.32 -4.70
C THR A 92 -9.71 5.37 -5.47
N VAL A 93 -10.22 4.17 -5.73
CA VAL A 93 -9.52 3.12 -6.48
C VAL A 93 -10.12 3.04 -7.87
N THR A 94 -9.34 3.35 -8.88
CA THR A 94 -9.76 3.30 -10.29
C THR A 94 -9.05 2.17 -11.01
N THR A 95 -9.83 1.25 -11.57
CA THR A 95 -9.31 0.10 -12.32
C THR A 95 -9.58 0.27 -13.79
N ALA A 96 -8.59 0.06 -14.63
CA ALA A 96 -8.68 0.10 -16.08
C ALA A 96 -8.06 -1.16 -16.69
N ALA A 97 -8.69 -1.69 -17.74
CA ALA A 97 -8.18 -2.78 -18.55
C ALA A 97 -8.87 -2.72 -19.94
N ASP A 98 -8.22 -3.25 -20.95
CA ASP A 98 -8.77 -3.30 -22.31
C ASP A 98 -9.69 -4.52 -22.48
N ILE A 99 -10.81 -4.48 -21.77
CA ILE A 99 -11.88 -5.49 -21.84
C ILE A 99 -13.25 -4.82 -21.78
N ASP A 100 -14.29 -5.62 -21.99
CA ASP A 100 -15.67 -5.19 -21.86
C ASP A 100 -15.95 -4.54 -20.49
N PRO A 101 -16.56 -3.34 -20.43
CA PRO A 101 -16.80 -2.61 -19.18
C PRO A 101 -17.65 -3.36 -18.15
N GLU A 102 -18.65 -4.11 -18.56
CA GLU A 102 -19.49 -4.88 -17.63
C GLU A 102 -18.71 -6.04 -17.00
N THR A 103 -17.88 -6.72 -17.80
CA THR A 103 -16.97 -7.75 -17.31
C THR A 103 -15.98 -7.19 -16.32
N LEU A 104 -15.36 -6.03 -16.62
CA LEU A 104 -14.44 -5.37 -15.70
C LEU A 104 -15.12 -5.00 -14.39
N ALA A 105 -16.32 -4.42 -14.43
CA ALA A 105 -17.09 -4.07 -13.24
C ALA A 105 -17.38 -5.30 -12.36
N THR A 106 -17.70 -6.43 -12.95
CA THR A 106 -17.92 -7.69 -12.25
C THR A 106 -16.64 -8.19 -11.57
N LEU A 107 -15.50 -8.12 -12.27
CA LEU A 107 -14.20 -8.50 -11.69
C LEU A 107 -13.81 -7.61 -10.53
N VAL A 108 -13.98 -6.30 -10.66
CA VAL A 108 -13.71 -5.31 -9.60
C VAL A 108 -14.56 -5.58 -8.36
N ASP A 109 -15.85 -5.82 -8.54
CA ASP A 109 -16.74 -6.11 -7.41
C ASP A 109 -16.32 -7.36 -6.65
N ARG A 110 -15.96 -8.42 -7.36
CA ARG A 110 -15.47 -9.66 -6.74
C ARG A 110 -14.08 -9.53 -6.12
N ALA A 111 -13.21 -8.70 -6.70
CA ALA A 111 -11.86 -8.47 -6.21
C ALA A 111 -11.82 -7.83 -4.81
N LYS A 112 -12.84 -7.07 -4.45
CA LYS A 112 -12.95 -6.43 -3.12
C LYS A 112 -12.77 -7.42 -1.97
N ALA A 113 -13.23 -8.65 -2.12
CA ALA A 113 -13.10 -9.69 -1.10
C ALA A 113 -11.65 -10.16 -0.90
N PHE A 114 -10.78 -9.98 -1.89
CA PHE A 114 -9.41 -10.50 -1.90
C PHE A 114 -8.33 -9.45 -1.67
N CYS A 115 -8.70 -8.20 -1.45
CA CYS A 115 -7.74 -7.12 -1.21
C CYS A 115 -7.46 -6.98 0.29
N TRP A 116 -6.31 -7.48 0.73
CA TRP A 116 -5.88 -7.42 2.13
C TRP A 116 -5.81 -5.98 2.66
N VAL A 117 -5.27 -5.07 1.87
CA VAL A 117 -5.07 -3.67 2.28
C VAL A 117 -6.41 -2.97 2.48
N SER A 118 -7.32 -3.03 1.51
CA SER A 118 -8.64 -2.39 1.64
C SER A 118 -9.49 -3.02 2.75
N ASN A 119 -9.43 -4.34 2.94
CA ASN A 119 -10.12 -5.03 4.03
C ASN A 119 -9.59 -4.58 5.40
N THR A 120 -8.27 -4.41 5.53
CA THR A 120 -7.64 -3.91 6.75
C THR A 120 -8.07 -2.48 7.06
N LEU A 121 -8.09 -1.60 6.06
CA LEU A 121 -8.54 -0.22 6.21
C LEU A 121 -10.02 -0.15 6.61
N ALA A 122 -10.88 -0.91 5.95
CA ALA A 122 -12.32 -0.93 6.24
C ALA A 122 -12.64 -1.47 7.65
N ALA A 123 -11.82 -2.38 8.17
CA ALA A 123 -11.98 -2.94 9.51
C ALA A 123 -11.57 -1.98 10.65
N GLY A 124 -10.86 -0.90 10.35
CA GLY A 124 -10.36 0.04 11.35
C GLY A 124 -9.34 -0.59 12.30
N THR A 125 -8.28 -1.14 11.75
CA THR A 125 -7.24 -1.87 12.49
C THR A 125 -6.59 -0.99 13.57
N THR A 126 -6.40 -1.53 14.76
CA THR A 126 -5.75 -0.84 15.89
C THR A 126 -4.25 -0.72 15.66
N VAL A 127 -3.69 0.45 15.97
CA VAL A 127 -2.25 0.70 15.97
C VAL A 127 -1.76 0.79 17.41
N GLU A 128 -0.81 -0.06 17.78
CA GLU A 128 -0.16 -0.05 19.10
C GLU A 128 1.26 0.52 18.99
N TYR A 129 1.68 1.29 19.99
CA TYR A 129 3.00 1.91 20.03
C TYR A 129 3.83 1.35 21.19
N ARG A 130 5.03 0.91 20.90
CA ARG A 130 5.99 0.37 21.90
C ARG A 130 7.34 1.04 21.73
N THR A 131 8.12 1.13 22.81
CA THR A 131 9.48 1.65 22.79
C THR A 131 10.45 0.63 23.36
N CYS A 132 11.68 0.58 22.84
CA CYS A 132 12.79 -0.15 23.42
C CYS A 132 14.07 0.69 23.33
N THR A 133 14.98 0.54 24.31
CA THR A 133 16.20 1.34 24.43
C THR A 133 17.47 0.58 24.05
N SER A 134 17.41 -0.74 23.82
CA SER A 134 18.58 -1.54 23.47
C SER A 134 18.60 -1.88 21.98
N ARG A 135 19.80 -1.81 21.38
CA ARG A 135 20.02 -2.20 19.98
C ARG A 135 19.93 -3.72 19.76
N HIS A 136 19.79 -4.50 20.82
CA HIS A 136 19.93 -5.96 20.80
C HIS A 136 18.61 -6.72 20.91
N GLU A 137 17.50 -6.04 21.12
CA GLU A 137 16.19 -6.68 21.09
C GLU A 137 15.56 -6.56 19.70
N HIS A 138 16.17 -7.22 18.72
CA HIS A 138 15.38 -7.68 17.60
C HIS A 138 14.42 -8.75 18.14
N PRO A 139 13.12 -8.62 17.94
CA PRO A 139 12.23 -9.74 18.22
C PRO A 139 12.72 -10.95 17.43
N PRO A 140 12.64 -12.16 18.00
CA PRO A 140 13.12 -13.36 17.33
C PRO A 140 12.43 -13.50 15.95
N GLU A 141 13.21 -13.94 14.97
CA GLU A 141 12.75 -14.25 13.63
C GLU A 141 11.61 -15.28 13.61
#